data_b6443bc4f417b4d0ee60cf3d1b979c0f
#
_entry.id   b6443bc4f417b4d0ee60cf3d1b979c0f
#
_cell.length_a   1.000
_cell.length_b   1.000
_cell.length_c   1.000
_cell.angle_alpha   90.00
_cell.angle_beta   90.00
_cell.angle_gamma   90.00
#
_symmetry.space_group_name_H-M   'P 1'
#
loop_
_entity.id
_entity.type
_entity.pdbx_description
1 polymer ?
#
loop_
_entity_poly.entity_id
_entity_poly.type
_entity_poly.pdbx_seq_one_letter_code
_entity_poly.pdbx_strand_id
1 'polypeptide(L)'
;IKVRLGIYPKASSEAAEYALDQFVLRGGKLVAFLDPLSVMDARSDQSNPLQAAAGSGASLDRLLKAWGLSFDISKVATDKTYYTELGGEGGRPQVNPSFLQIPPQAMDTNDVVTSQISRLYLPFSGTFSGTPAEGLKQTVLIRTSPNSDLTEKMLAQFGGSQDFKASGKEHALAVRLTGRFKTAFPDGKPGSHDHDEDKDDHAEEPAEKKTDAVAKTPDDSLKVSQEET
;
A
#
# COMPACT_ATOMS: atom_id res chain seq x y z
N ILE A 1 1.65 -4.10 -21.65
CA ILE A 1 1.07 -4.71 -20.43
C ILE A 1 -0.07 -3.81 -19.98
N LYS A 2 -1.28 -4.37 -19.79
CA LYS A 2 -2.47 -3.59 -19.41
C LYS A 2 -2.74 -3.59 -17.91
N VAL A 3 -2.23 -4.58 -17.17
CA VAL A 3 -2.43 -4.76 -15.73
C VAL A 3 -1.10 -5.08 -15.06
N ARG A 4 -0.80 -4.44 -13.94
CA ARG A 4 0.29 -4.79 -13.03
C ARG A 4 -0.27 -5.22 -11.68
N LEU A 5 0.30 -6.28 -11.15
CA LEU A 5 0.01 -6.79 -9.81
C LEU A 5 1.21 -6.53 -8.92
N GLY A 6 1.01 -5.76 -7.84
CA GLY A 6 1.97 -5.54 -6.77
C GLY A 6 1.52 -6.28 -5.52
N ILE A 7 2.28 -7.30 -5.12
CA ILE A 7 1.99 -8.04 -3.88
C ILE A 7 3.08 -7.67 -2.89
N TYR A 8 2.66 -7.11 -1.75
CA TYR A 8 3.53 -6.74 -0.66
C TYR A 8 4.77 -5.93 -1.11
N PRO A 9 4.60 -4.71 -1.66
CA PRO A 9 5.70 -3.89 -2.18
C PRO A 9 6.53 -3.30 -1.02
N LYS A 10 7.32 -4.14 -0.33
CA LYS A 10 8.16 -3.76 0.79
C LYS A 10 9.34 -2.92 0.31
N ALA A 11 9.55 -1.76 0.96
CA ALA A 11 10.67 -0.86 0.68
C ALA A 11 10.87 -0.54 -0.81
N SER A 12 9.77 -0.22 -1.50
CA SER A 12 9.82 0.20 -2.91
C SER A 12 10.74 1.40 -3.07
N SER A 13 11.70 1.33 -4.01
CA SER A 13 12.53 2.49 -4.34
C SER A 13 11.69 3.58 -5.00
N GLU A 14 12.13 4.84 -4.88
CA GLU A 14 11.45 5.95 -5.58
C GLU A 14 11.35 5.73 -7.10
N ALA A 15 12.38 5.12 -7.70
CA ALA A 15 12.36 4.76 -9.11
C ALA A 15 11.29 3.71 -9.44
N ALA A 16 11.04 2.75 -8.54
CA ALA A 16 9.98 1.76 -8.70
C ALA A 16 8.59 2.40 -8.55
N GLU A 17 8.39 3.26 -7.57
CA GLU A 17 7.14 4.00 -7.41
C GLU A 17 6.88 4.94 -8.60
N TYR A 18 7.91 5.63 -9.10
CA TYR A 18 7.82 6.44 -10.31
C TYR A 18 7.40 5.60 -11.53
N ALA A 19 7.97 4.40 -11.68
CA ALA A 19 7.59 3.52 -12.79
C ALA A 19 6.12 3.04 -12.68
N LEU A 20 5.61 2.84 -11.47
CA LEU A 20 4.19 2.52 -11.22
C LEU A 20 3.29 3.73 -11.50
N ASP A 21 3.69 4.92 -11.04
CA ASP A 21 3.00 6.19 -11.31
C ASP A 21 2.82 6.38 -12.81
N GLN A 22 3.92 6.38 -13.57
CA GLN A 22 3.90 6.55 -15.01
C GLN A 22 3.13 5.45 -15.75
N PHE A 23 3.12 4.22 -15.21
CA PHE A 23 2.32 3.13 -15.76
C PHE A 23 0.82 3.43 -15.62
N VAL A 24 0.36 3.92 -14.46
CA VAL A 24 -1.03 4.31 -14.22
C VAL A 24 -1.41 5.50 -15.12
N LEU A 25 -0.56 6.52 -15.20
CA LEU A 25 -0.82 7.71 -16.03
C LEU A 25 -0.94 7.38 -17.53
N ARG A 26 -0.29 6.32 -18.01
CA ARG A 26 -0.43 5.78 -19.36
C ARG A 26 -1.64 4.84 -19.55
N GLY A 27 -2.60 4.84 -18.63
CA GLY A 27 -3.82 4.02 -18.69
C GLY A 27 -3.65 2.58 -18.21
N GLY A 28 -2.52 2.25 -17.57
CA GLY A 28 -2.30 0.94 -16.97
C GLY A 28 -3.13 0.74 -15.70
N LYS A 29 -3.61 -0.49 -15.46
CA LYS A 29 -4.37 -0.84 -14.26
C LYS A 29 -3.43 -1.41 -13.20
N LEU A 30 -3.39 -0.79 -12.02
CA LEU A 30 -2.60 -1.26 -10.88
C LEU A 30 -3.50 -1.97 -9.89
N VAL A 31 -3.14 -3.20 -9.53
CA VAL A 31 -3.69 -3.93 -8.38
C VAL A 31 -2.59 -4.06 -7.34
N ALA A 32 -2.77 -3.49 -6.16
CA ALA A 32 -1.78 -3.52 -5.09
C ALA A 32 -2.37 -4.18 -3.83
N PHE A 33 -1.64 -5.16 -3.29
CA PHE A 33 -1.90 -5.76 -1.99
C PHE A 33 -0.90 -5.16 -0.99
N LEU A 34 -1.41 -4.32 -0.09
CA LEU A 34 -0.65 -3.67 0.96
C LEU A 34 -0.92 -4.38 2.28
N ASP A 35 0.10 -4.48 3.12
CA ASP A 35 0.02 -5.27 4.35
C ASP A 35 0.80 -4.57 5.47
N PRO A 36 0.15 -4.22 6.59
CA PRO A 36 0.85 -3.65 7.75
C PRO A 36 1.72 -4.68 8.46
N LEU A 37 1.29 -5.95 8.45
CA LEU A 37 1.95 -7.05 9.15
C LEU A 37 1.84 -8.33 8.33
N SER A 38 2.86 -8.63 7.54
CA SER A 38 2.95 -9.91 6.84
C SER A 38 3.27 -11.04 7.82
N VAL A 39 2.32 -11.96 7.98
CA VAL A 39 2.51 -13.16 8.82
C VAL A 39 3.67 -14.02 8.33
N MET A 40 3.88 -14.08 7.00
CA MET A 40 4.97 -14.85 6.41
C MET A 40 6.32 -14.20 6.70
N ASP A 41 6.41 -12.88 6.58
CA ASP A 41 7.64 -12.12 6.82
C ASP A 41 8.02 -12.13 8.31
N ALA A 42 7.03 -11.96 9.19
CA ALA A 42 7.22 -12.03 10.64
C ALA A 42 7.72 -13.41 11.13
N ARG A 43 7.48 -14.48 10.37
CA ARG A 43 7.97 -15.82 10.68
C ARG A 43 9.33 -16.13 10.06
N SER A 44 9.82 -15.32 9.14
CA SER A 44 11.08 -15.59 8.41
C SER A 44 12.31 -15.41 9.28
N ASP A 45 12.27 -14.51 10.26
CA ASP A 45 13.36 -14.30 11.23
C ASP A 45 12.99 -14.90 12.58
N GLN A 46 13.39 -16.16 12.79
CA GLN A 46 13.17 -16.87 14.05
C GLN A 46 14.07 -16.37 15.18
N SER A 47 15.13 -15.63 14.88
CA SER A 47 16.07 -15.11 15.89
C SER A 47 15.51 -13.87 16.62
N ASN A 48 14.70 -13.05 15.93
CA ASN A 48 14.05 -11.89 16.50
C ASN A 48 12.66 -11.62 15.89
N PRO A 49 11.64 -12.41 16.27
CA PRO A 49 10.29 -12.29 15.70
C PRO A 49 9.65 -10.92 15.89
N LEU A 50 9.96 -10.23 17.01
CA LEU A 50 9.45 -8.88 17.28
C LEU A 50 10.01 -7.84 16.32
N GLN A 51 11.32 -7.92 16.06
CA GLN A 51 11.97 -7.02 15.12
C GLN A 51 11.51 -7.30 13.68
N ALA A 52 11.36 -8.58 13.32
CA ALA A 52 10.82 -8.97 12.03
C ALA A 52 9.39 -8.42 11.84
N ALA A 53 8.52 -8.56 12.84
CA ALA A 53 7.17 -8.02 12.81
C ALA A 53 7.14 -6.48 12.75
N ALA A 54 7.98 -5.81 13.52
CA ALA A 54 8.09 -4.34 13.50
C ALA A 54 8.52 -3.83 12.12
N GLY A 55 9.49 -4.51 11.48
CA GLY A 55 9.98 -4.20 10.15
C GLY A 55 9.10 -4.70 9.01
N SER A 56 8.10 -5.55 9.28
CA SER A 56 7.14 -5.99 8.27
C SER A 56 6.13 -4.88 8.01
N GLY A 57 5.81 -4.67 6.76
CA GLY A 57 4.84 -3.68 6.32
C GLY A 57 5.18 -3.21 4.92
N ALA A 58 4.17 -3.06 4.09
CA ALA A 58 4.30 -2.61 2.72
C ALA A 58 3.25 -1.56 2.41
N SER A 59 3.69 -0.44 1.89
CA SER A 59 2.85 0.67 1.46
C SER A 59 3.40 1.29 0.19
N LEU A 60 2.56 2.07 -0.46
CA LEU A 60 2.90 2.94 -1.61
C LEU A 60 2.54 4.38 -1.23
N ASP A 61 3.11 4.87 -0.14
CA ASP A 61 2.69 6.10 0.54
C ASP A 61 2.70 7.32 -0.38
N ARG A 62 3.72 7.47 -1.22
CA ARG A 62 3.83 8.59 -2.15
C ARG A 62 2.68 8.59 -3.16
N LEU A 63 2.39 7.44 -3.76
CA LEU A 63 1.29 7.29 -4.71
C LEU A 63 -0.06 7.52 -4.02
N LEU A 64 -0.28 6.86 -2.87
CA LEU A 64 -1.52 6.99 -2.12
C LEU A 64 -1.78 8.45 -1.72
N LYS A 65 -0.77 9.15 -1.19
CA LYS A 65 -0.87 10.58 -0.84
C LYS A 65 -1.25 11.45 -2.03
N ALA A 66 -0.61 11.25 -3.18
CA ALA A 66 -0.92 12.01 -4.40
C ALA A 66 -2.36 11.76 -4.87
N TRP A 67 -2.89 10.58 -4.61
CA TRP A 67 -4.26 10.20 -4.97
C TRP A 67 -5.28 10.45 -3.85
N GLY A 68 -4.87 11.08 -2.74
CA GLY A 68 -5.73 11.49 -1.64
C GLY A 68 -6.07 10.38 -0.66
N LEU A 69 -5.32 9.29 -0.65
CA LEU A 69 -5.48 8.18 0.28
C LEU A 69 -4.31 8.05 1.26
N SER A 70 -4.58 7.33 2.34
CA SER A 70 -3.60 6.95 3.35
C SER A 70 -3.79 5.48 3.74
N PHE A 71 -2.68 4.79 4.00
CA PHE A 71 -2.63 3.43 4.52
C PHE A 71 -1.62 3.38 5.65
N ASP A 72 -2.10 3.23 6.90
CA ASP A 72 -1.25 3.26 8.08
C ASP A 72 -0.68 1.86 8.38
N ILE A 73 0.61 1.68 8.12
CA ILE A 73 1.31 0.41 8.36
C ILE A 73 1.57 0.10 9.86
N SER A 74 1.27 1.03 10.76
CA SER A 74 1.37 0.80 12.21
C SER A 74 0.13 0.13 12.78
N LYS A 75 -1.00 0.17 12.07
CA LYS A 75 -2.30 -0.28 12.56
C LYS A 75 -2.89 -1.38 11.70
N VAL A 76 -3.65 -2.25 12.36
CA VAL A 76 -4.45 -3.30 11.73
C VAL A 76 -5.91 -3.17 12.16
N ALA A 77 -6.80 -3.60 11.29
CA ALA A 77 -8.21 -3.70 11.61
C ALA A 77 -8.47 -4.85 12.58
N THR A 78 -9.22 -4.57 13.61
CA THR A 78 -9.81 -5.55 14.53
C THR A 78 -11.32 -5.47 14.42
N ASP A 79 -12.02 -6.61 14.37
CA ASP A 79 -13.46 -6.66 14.22
C ASP A 79 -14.06 -7.79 15.05
N LYS A 80 -14.98 -7.46 15.96
CA LYS A 80 -15.65 -8.43 16.84
C LYS A 80 -16.92 -9.03 16.23
N THR A 81 -17.23 -8.69 14.98
CA THR A 81 -18.31 -9.30 14.21
C THR A 81 -17.76 -10.23 13.12
N TYR A 82 -16.69 -9.79 12.45
CA TYR A 82 -16.10 -10.51 11.30
C TYR A 82 -14.72 -11.12 11.66
N TYR A 83 -14.63 -11.82 12.77
CA TYR A 83 -13.41 -12.50 13.20
C TYR A 83 -13.42 -13.99 12.88
N THR A 84 -12.25 -14.60 12.94
CA THR A 84 -12.05 -16.05 12.86
C THR A 84 -11.63 -16.60 14.22
N GLU A 85 -12.21 -17.73 14.63
CA GLU A 85 -11.72 -18.52 15.72
C GLU A 85 -10.51 -19.34 15.25
N LEU A 86 -9.39 -19.19 15.94
CA LEU A 86 -8.19 -19.98 15.71
C LEU A 86 -8.13 -21.13 16.70
N GLY A 87 -7.52 -22.26 16.29
CA GLY A 87 -7.22 -23.34 17.20
C GLY A 87 -6.18 -22.90 18.24
N GLY A 88 -6.57 -22.85 19.52
CA GLY A 88 -5.67 -22.56 20.63
C GLY A 88 -5.05 -23.80 21.24
N GLU A 89 -4.11 -23.60 22.18
CA GLU A 89 -3.52 -24.68 22.97
C GLU A 89 -4.61 -25.48 23.74
N GLY A 90 -4.51 -26.80 23.71
CA GLY A 90 -5.49 -27.68 24.33
C GLY A 90 -6.83 -27.80 23.60
N GLY A 91 -6.91 -27.38 22.30
CA GLY A 91 -8.11 -27.49 21.46
C GLY A 91 -9.23 -26.50 21.80
N ARG A 92 -8.96 -25.49 22.63
CA ARG A 92 -9.94 -24.43 22.90
C ARG A 92 -9.88 -23.39 21.80
N PRO A 93 -11.02 -22.98 21.19
CA PRO A 93 -11.04 -21.88 20.23
C PRO A 93 -10.48 -20.61 20.87
N GLN A 94 -9.54 -19.97 20.19
CA GLN A 94 -9.01 -18.66 20.57
C GLN A 94 -9.54 -17.63 19.58
N VAL A 95 -10.26 -16.66 20.08
CA VAL A 95 -10.74 -15.52 19.29
C VAL A 95 -9.60 -14.53 19.07
N ASN A 96 -9.30 -14.22 17.82
CA ASN A 96 -8.41 -13.13 17.49
C ASN A 96 -9.13 -12.14 16.55
N PRO A 97 -9.55 -10.97 17.04
CA PRO A 97 -10.28 -9.99 16.23
C PRO A 97 -9.50 -9.42 15.05
N SER A 98 -8.17 -9.62 14.99
CA SER A 98 -7.31 -9.20 13.88
C SER A 98 -7.26 -10.22 12.74
N PHE A 99 -7.85 -11.42 12.93
CA PHE A 99 -8.02 -12.42 11.88
C PHE A 99 -9.42 -12.32 11.32
N LEU A 100 -9.58 -11.45 10.33
CA LEU A 100 -10.89 -11.15 9.76
C LEU A 100 -11.36 -12.28 8.85
N GLN A 101 -12.63 -12.64 9.01
CA GLN A 101 -13.37 -13.50 8.10
C GLN A 101 -14.51 -12.66 7.50
N ILE A 102 -14.26 -12.09 6.35
CA ILE A 102 -15.16 -11.15 5.68
C ILE A 102 -16.27 -11.92 4.95
N PRO A 103 -17.54 -11.69 5.32
CA PRO A 103 -18.68 -12.30 4.65
C PRO A 103 -19.11 -11.47 3.43
N PRO A 104 -19.95 -12.03 2.52
CA PRO A 104 -20.38 -11.32 1.30
C PRO A 104 -21.07 -9.97 1.56
N GLN A 105 -21.82 -9.83 2.66
CA GLN A 105 -22.49 -8.57 2.99
C GLN A 105 -21.54 -7.40 3.31
N ALA A 106 -20.29 -7.70 3.62
CA ALA A 106 -19.23 -6.71 3.84
C ALA A 106 -18.45 -6.35 2.56
N MET A 107 -18.87 -6.92 1.44
CA MET A 107 -18.28 -6.71 0.11
C MET A 107 -19.28 -6.02 -0.81
N ASP A 108 -18.77 -5.27 -1.80
CA ASP A 108 -19.61 -4.75 -2.88
C ASP A 108 -20.00 -5.91 -3.84
N THR A 109 -21.21 -6.40 -3.71
CA THR A 109 -21.73 -7.52 -4.51
C THR A 109 -22.04 -7.14 -5.97
N ASN A 110 -22.09 -5.85 -6.29
CA ASN A 110 -22.28 -5.35 -7.66
C ASN A 110 -20.97 -5.21 -8.42
N ASP A 111 -19.83 -5.28 -7.72
CA ASP A 111 -18.53 -5.16 -8.34
C ASP A 111 -18.02 -6.52 -8.84
N VAL A 112 -17.49 -6.54 -10.07
CA VAL A 112 -16.99 -7.77 -10.72
C VAL A 112 -15.86 -8.44 -9.93
N VAL A 113 -15.08 -7.66 -9.17
CA VAL A 113 -13.94 -8.19 -8.38
C VAL A 113 -14.44 -8.94 -7.14
N THR A 114 -15.50 -8.48 -6.51
CA THR A 114 -15.98 -8.99 -5.22
C THR A 114 -17.25 -9.83 -5.31
N SER A 115 -18.04 -9.71 -6.39
CA SER A 115 -19.34 -10.36 -6.55
C SER A 115 -19.31 -11.90 -6.49
N GLN A 116 -18.17 -12.53 -6.81
CA GLN A 116 -18.00 -13.98 -6.81
C GLN A 116 -17.29 -14.51 -5.54
N ILE A 117 -16.92 -13.62 -4.61
CA ILE A 117 -16.24 -14.02 -3.38
C ILE A 117 -17.27 -14.35 -2.31
N SER A 118 -17.34 -15.62 -1.94
CA SER A 118 -18.26 -16.10 -0.88
C SER A 118 -17.70 -15.88 0.53
N ARG A 119 -16.36 -15.81 0.66
CA ARG A 119 -15.67 -15.62 1.95
C ARG A 119 -14.22 -15.21 1.69
N LEU A 120 -13.73 -14.27 2.47
CA LEU A 120 -12.33 -13.83 2.39
C LEU A 120 -11.71 -13.81 3.79
N TYR A 121 -10.48 -14.32 3.91
CA TYR A 121 -9.71 -14.29 5.14
C TYR A 121 -8.61 -13.23 5.01
N LEU A 122 -8.58 -12.29 5.95
CA LEU A 122 -7.64 -11.17 5.98
C LEU A 122 -6.98 -11.09 7.37
N PRO A 123 -5.89 -11.84 7.61
CA PRO A 123 -5.15 -11.72 8.86
C PRO A 123 -4.38 -10.39 8.90
N PHE A 124 -4.49 -9.66 10.00
CA PHE A 124 -3.80 -8.41 10.26
C PHE A 124 -3.92 -7.35 9.15
N SER A 125 -5.09 -7.28 8.53
CA SER A 125 -5.33 -6.36 7.42
C SER A 125 -5.24 -4.90 7.85
N GLY A 126 -4.59 -4.08 7.03
CA GLY A 126 -4.65 -2.62 7.14
C GLY A 126 -5.93 -2.04 6.56
N THR A 127 -6.08 -0.73 6.70
CA THR A 127 -7.24 0.01 6.20
C THR A 127 -6.82 1.21 5.37
N PHE A 128 -7.68 1.56 4.42
CA PHE A 128 -7.55 2.79 3.65
C PHE A 128 -8.40 3.89 4.26
N SER A 129 -7.85 5.10 4.30
CA SER A 129 -8.55 6.31 4.73
C SER A 129 -8.22 7.48 3.80
N GLY A 130 -8.88 8.61 4.00
CA GLY A 130 -8.66 9.81 3.19
C GLY A 130 -9.84 10.11 2.26
N THR A 131 -9.67 11.17 1.48
CA THR A 131 -10.61 11.60 0.46
C THR A 131 -9.90 11.61 -0.89
N PRO A 132 -10.44 10.96 -1.90
CA PRO A 132 -9.79 10.87 -3.20
C PRO A 132 -9.48 12.27 -3.75
N ALA A 133 -8.31 12.42 -4.38
CA ALA A 133 -7.90 13.66 -5.01
C ALA A 133 -8.90 14.08 -6.10
N GLU A 134 -8.90 15.38 -6.42
CA GLU A 134 -9.74 15.92 -7.49
C GLU A 134 -9.58 15.15 -8.81
N GLY A 135 -10.70 14.78 -9.42
CA GLY A 135 -10.73 13.99 -10.64
C GLY A 135 -10.76 12.48 -10.41
N LEU A 136 -10.65 12.02 -9.15
CA LEU A 136 -10.75 10.61 -8.79
C LEU A 136 -12.06 10.29 -8.06
N LYS A 137 -12.57 9.10 -8.34
CA LYS A 137 -13.71 8.47 -7.63
C LYS A 137 -13.21 7.25 -6.87
N GLN A 138 -13.58 7.16 -5.59
CA GLN A 138 -13.35 5.99 -4.75
C GLN A 138 -14.59 5.11 -4.67
N THR A 139 -14.40 3.81 -4.82
CA THR A 139 -15.38 2.78 -4.49
C THR A 139 -14.81 1.89 -3.41
N VAL A 140 -15.53 1.73 -2.29
CA VAL A 140 -15.15 0.79 -1.23
C VAL A 140 -15.65 -0.59 -1.64
N LEU A 141 -14.72 -1.52 -1.86
CA LEU A 141 -15.01 -2.89 -2.30
C LEU A 141 -15.24 -3.83 -1.12
N ILE A 142 -14.50 -3.64 -0.03
CA ILE A 142 -14.55 -4.47 1.18
C ILE A 142 -14.42 -3.56 2.40
N ARG A 143 -15.23 -3.85 3.44
CA ARG A 143 -15.26 -3.05 4.67
C ARG A 143 -15.34 -3.92 5.92
N THR A 144 -14.95 -3.37 7.05
CA THR A 144 -15.23 -3.95 8.37
C THR A 144 -16.70 -3.78 8.77
N SER A 145 -17.11 -4.39 9.88
CA SER A 145 -18.36 -4.03 10.54
C SER A 145 -18.20 -2.72 11.35
N PRO A 146 -19.30 -2.09 11.80
CA PRO A 146 -19.23 -0.99 12.77
C PRO A 146 -18.68 -1.41 14.15
N ASN A 147 -18.68 -2.71 14.46
CA ASN A 147 -18.09 -3.28 15.69
C ASN A 147 -16.59 -3.55 15.48
N SER A 148 -15.90 -2.60 14.88
CA SER A 148 -14.47 -2.67 14.57
C SER A 148 -13.70 -1.50 15.17
N ASP A 149 -12.38 -1.67 15.24
CA ASP A 149 -11.43 -0.67 15.71
C ASP A 149 -10.10 -0.81 14.95
N LEU A 150 -9.20 0.15 15.11
CA LEU A 150 -7.83 0.11 14.60
C LEU A 150 -6.86 -0.08 15.77
N THR A 151 -6.20 -1.22 15.78
CA THR A 151 -5.28 -1.62 16.84
C THR A 151 -3.83 -1.52 16.34
N GLU A 152 -2.92 -1.09 17.21
CA GLU A 152 -1.49 -1.12 16.91
C GLU A 152 -1.06 -2.55 16.53
N LYS A 153 -0.36 -2.72 15.41
CA LYS A 153 -0.03 -4.05 14.85
C LYS A 153 0.71 -4.95 15.83
N MET A 154 1.56 -4.37 16.70
CA MET A 154 2.30 -5.13 17.69
C MET A 154 1.37 -5.69 18.77
N LEU A 155 0.38 -4.92 19.24
CA LEU A 155 -0.60 -5.39 20.21
C LEU A 155 -1.53 -6.47 19.60
N ALA A 156 -1.94 -6.25 18.35
CA ALA A 156 -2.79 -7.20 17.62
C ALA A 156 -2.15 -8.57 17.44
N GLN A 157 -0.82 -8.63 17.26
CA GLN A 157 -0.05 -9.86 17.12
C GLN A 157 -0.13 -10.74 18.37
N PHE A 158 -0.23 -10.15 19.56
CA PHE A 158 -0.37 -10.85 20.85
C PHE A 158 -1.83 -11.09 21.27
N GLY A 159 -2.78 -10.97 20.34
CA GLY A 159 -4.19 -11.13 20.65
C GLY A 159 -4.79 -9.97 21.45
N GLY A 160 -4.10 -8.82 21.46
CA GLY A 160 -4.41 -7.63 22.25
C GLY A 160 -5.71 -6.93 21.89
N SER A 161 -6.82 -7.54 22.32
CA SER A 161 -8.15 -6.93 22.23
C SER A 161 -8.68 -6.50 23.62
N GLN A 162 -7.80 -6.42 24.62
CA GLN A 162 -8.22 -6.10 26.00
C GLN A 162 -8.84 -4.70 26.11
N ASP A 163 -8.34 -3.75 25.32
CA ASP A 163 -8.83 -2.36 25.27
C ASP A 163 -9.70 -2.07 24.03
N PHE A 164 -10.19 -3.11 23.38
CA PHE A 164 -11.02 -2.94 22.18
C PHE A 164 -12.27 -2.11 22.50
N LYS A 165 -12.42 -1.02 21.75
CA LYS A 165 -13.63 -0.17 21.76
C LYS A 165 -14.15 -0.05 20.34
N ALA A 166 -15.37 -0.55 20.13
CA ALA A 166 -15.99 -0.39 18.81
C ALA A 166 -16.04 1.08 18.40
N SER A 167 -15.49 1.38 17.24
CA SER A 167 -15.46 2.76 16.71
C SER A 167 -16.82 3.25 16.25
N GLY A 168 -17.78 2.33 16.07
CA GLY A 168 -19.09 2.62 15.46
C GLY A 168 -19.00 2.93 13.96
N LYS A 169 -17.81 2.76 13.34
CA LYS A 169 -17.55 3.07 11.93
C LYS A 169 -17.07 1.83 11.19
N GLU A 170 -17.45 1.76 9.92
CA GLU A 170 -16.88 0.80 8.99
C GLU A 170 -15.54 1.35 8.43
N HIS A 171 -14.51 0.53 8.39
CA HIS A 171 -13.21 0.86 7.82
C HIS A 171 -13.03 0.18 6.46
N ALA A 172 -12.51 0.90 5.48
CA ALA A 172 -12.27 0.35 4.15
C ALA A 172 -11.05 -0.57 4.15
N LEU A 173 -11.26 -1.84 3.83
CA LEU A 173 -10.21 -2.86 3.69
C LEU A 173 -9.71 -3.00 2.25
N ALA A 174 -10.59 -2.74 1.28
CA ALA A 174 -10.22 -2.67 -0.13
C ALA A 174 -10.97 -1.54 -0.80
N VAL A 175 -10.27 -0.81 -1.65
CA VAL A 175 -10.81 0.32 -2.40
C VAL A 175 -10.39 0.23 -3.86
N ARG A 176 -11.22 0.80 -4.74
CA ARG A 176 -10.87 1.10 -6.12
C ARG A 176 -10.88 2.60 -6.32
N LEU A 177 -9.85 3.11 -6.96
CA LEU A 177 -9.82 4.45 -7.53
C LEU A 177 -10.01 4.38 -9.03
N THR A 178 -10.83 5.27 -9.57
CA THR A 178 -11.02 5.46 -11.00
C THR A 178 -11.08 6.94 -11.31
N GLY A 179 -10.69 7.31 -12.53
CA GLY A 179 -10.72 8.68 -12.98
C GLY A 179 -9.39 9.17 -13.57
N ARG A 180 -9.12 10.45 -13.45
CA ARG A 180 -7.89 11.07 -13.94
C ARG A 180 -6.88 11.26 -12.84
N PHE A 181 -5.83 10.47 -12.86
CA PHE A 181 -4.75 10.51 -11.88
C PHE A 181 -3.79 11.66 -12.18
N LYS A 182 -3.32 12.33 -11.13
CA LYS A 182 -2.18 13.27 -11.17
C LYS A 182 -0.94 12.54 -10.69
N THR A 183 0.24 12.90 -11.24
CA THR A 183 1.50 12.29 -10.85
C THR A 183 1.83 12.51 -9.37
N ALA A 184 2.40 11.50 -8.75
CA ALA A 184 3.04 11.60 -7.44
C ALA A 184 4.46 12.21 -7.51
N PHE A 185 4.97 12.46 -8.72
CA PHE A 185 6.31 12.97 -8.99
C PHE A 185 6.25 14.26 -9.83
N PRO A 186 5.84 15.39 -9.23
CA PRO A 186 5.70 16.66 -9.95
C PRO A 186 7.03 17.16 -10.53
N ASP A 187 8.14 16.81 -9.88
CA ASP A 187 9.50 17.23 -10.26
C ASP A 187 10.14 16.30 -11.31
N GLY A 188 9.43 15.27 -11.75
CA GLY A 188 9.88 14.33 -12.76
C GLY A 188 10.53 13.06 -12.19
N LYS A 189 11.38 12.42 -12.99
CA LYS A 189 12.01 11.14 -12.63
C LYS A 189 13.01 11.33 -11.48
N PRO A 190 12.93 10.51 -10.41
CA PRO A 190 13.92 10.55 -9.32
C PRO A 190 15.36 10.32 -9.83
N GLY A 191 16.29 11.13 -9.35
CA GLY A 191 17.71 11.04 -9.73
C GLY A 191 18.05 11.74 -11.05
N SER A 192 17.14 12.49 -11.65
CA SER A 192 17.42 13.31 -12.86
C SER A 192 17.92 14.73 -12.56
N HIS A 193 18.01 15.12 -11.30
CA HIS A 193 18.65 16.38 -10.93
C HIS A 193 20.15 16.20 -11.02
N ASP A 194 20.75 16.83 -12.04
CA ASP A 194 22.18 16.94 -12.22
C ASP A 194 22.80 17.52 -10.94
N HIS A 195 23.89 16.91 -10.49
CA HIS A 195 24.86 17.53 -9.62
C HIS A 195 25.49 18.72 -10.38
N ASP A 196 24.85 19.87 -10.32
CA ASP A 196 25.53 21.14 -10.56
C ASP A 196 25.87 21.74 -9.19
N GLU A 197 27.16 22.00 -9.06
CA GLU A 197 27.85 22.77 -8.00
C GLU A 197 28.33 22.00 -6.77
N ASP A 198 29.57 21.46 -6.91
CA ASP A 198 30.64 21.81 -6.00
C ASP A 198 31.93 21.81 -6.81
N LYS A 199 32.31 23.01 -7.28
CA LYS A 199 33.67 23.31 -7.76
C LYS A 199 34.50 23.63 -6.56
N ASP A 200 35.26 22.65 -6.09
CA ASP A 200 36.48 22.95 -5.35
C ASP A 200 37.70 22.83 -6.29
N ASP A 201 38.41 23.94 -6.39
CA ASP A 201 39.66 24.12 -7.12
C ASP A 201 40.72 23.12 -6.65
N HIS A 202 41.22 22.30 -7.56
CA HIS A 202 42.64 21.91 -7.57
C HIS A 202 43.10 21.58 -9.00
N ALA A 203 44.26 22.16 -9.33
CA ALA A 203 44.90 22.35 -10.60
C ALA A 203 45.40 21.07 -11.31
N GLU A 204 45.42 21.18 -12.66
CA GLU A 204 46.40 20.72 -13.67
C GLU A 204 46.73 19.22 -13.80
N GLU A 205 46.40 18.58 -14.92
CA GLU A 205 47.12 18.47 -16.19
C GLU A 205 46.29 17.75 -17.27
N PRO A 206 46.59 17.90 -18.59
CA PRO A 206 45.67 17.67 -19.69
C PRO A 206 45.85 16.31 -20.35
N ALA A 207 44.74 15.56 -20.58
CA ALA A 207 44.72 14.49 -21.57
C ALA A 207 43.32 14.29 -22.19
N GLU A 208 43.28 14.51 -23.49
CA GLU A 208 42.41 13.99 -24.53
C GLU A 208 40.86 14.11 -24.38
N LYS A 209 40.34 15.00 -25.22
CA LYS A 209 38.95 15.08 -25.63
C LYS A 209 38.43 13.74 -26.19
N LYS A 210 37.46 13.11 -25.48
CA LYS A 210 36.41 12.35 -26.13
C LYS A 210 35.10 13.06 -25.86
N THR A 211 34.60 13.70 -26.89
CA THR A 211 33.25 14.25 -26.98
C THR A 211 32.25 13.12 -27.12
N ASP A 212 31.67 12.65 -26.01
CA ASP A 212 30.39 11.99 -26.05
C ASP A 212 29.35 12.96 -25.49
N ALA A 213 28.69 13.65 -26.40
CA ALA A 213 27.49 14.41 -26.14
C ALA A 213 26.40 13.42 -25.72
N VAL A 214 26.20 13.23 -24.41
CA VAL A 214 24.99 12.56 -23.89
C VAL A 214 23.82 13.46 -24.26
N ALA A 215 23.11 13.08 -25.32
CA ALA A 215 21.87 13.71 -25.71
C ALA A 215 20.90 13.63 -24.52
N LYS A 216 20.49 14.79 -23.97
CA LYS A 216 19.39 14.89 -23.01
C LYS A 216 18.17 14.25 -23.68
N THR A 217 17.80 13.04 -23.25
CA THR A 217 16.50 12.46 -23.62
C THR A 217 15.43 13.38 -23.06
N PRO A 218 14.46 13.82 -23.88
CA PRO A 218 13.33 14.61 -23.39
C PRO A 218 12.67 13.88 -22.23
N ASP A 219 12.36 14.59 -21.16
CA ASP A 219 11.57 14.05 -20.04
C ASP A 219 10.15 13.75 -20.56
N ASP A 220 9.93 12.49 -20.97
CA ASP A 220 8.65 11.97 -21.46
C ASP A 220 7.72 11.58 -20.29
N SER A 221 7.93 12.18 -19.11
CA SER A 221 7.11 11.94 -17.94
C SER A 221 5.75 12.61 -18.06
N LEU A 222 4.70 11.83 -17.77
CA LEU A 222 3.35 12.35 -17.72
C LEU A 222 3.08 12.99 -16.36
N LYS A 223 2.35 14.10 -16.36
CA LYS A 223 1.90 14.79 -15.14
C LYS A 223 0.45 14.44 -14.77
N VAL A 224 -0.34 14.04 -15.75
CA VAL A 224 -1.76 13.64 -15.60
C VAL A 224 -2.02 12.46 -16.51
N SER A 225 -2.95 11.57 -16.13
CA SER A 225 -3.32 10.42 -16.96
C SER A 225 -3.89 10.87 -18.31
N GLN A 226 -3.52 10.13 -19.34
CA GLN A 226 -3.97 10.40 -20.72
C GLN A 226 -5.46 10.10 -20.90
N GLU A 227 -5.94 9.06 -20.21
CA GLU A 227 -7.33 8.59 -20.24
C GLU A 227 -7.84 8.38 -18.81
N GLU A 228 -9.15 8.19 -18.66
CA GLU A 228 -9.72 7.72 -17.39
C GLU A 228 -9.27 6.28 -17.13
N THR A 229 -8.67 6.08 -15.97
CA THR A 229 -8.06 4.79 -15.57
C THR A 229 -8.88 4.12 -14.50
#